data_9e3a1272fd187ba09e8fbe52aba047d2
#
_entry.id   9e3a1272fd187ba09e8fbe52aba047d2
#
_cell.length_a   1.000
_cell.length_b   1.000
_cell.length_c   1.000
_cell.angle_alpha   90.00
_cell.angle_beta   90.00
_cell.angle_gamma   90.00
#
_symmetry.space_group_name_H-M   'P 1'
#
loop_
_entity.id
_entity.type
_entity.pdbx_description
1 polymer ?
#
loop_
_entity_poly.entity_id
_entity_poly.type
_entity_poly.pdbx_seq_one_letter_code
_entity_poly.pdbx_strand_id
1 'polypeptide(L)'
;MRVLVTGGAGFIGSHIVTALREAGHEPVVLDALLPSAHPTAPAPGAAAPPAEFVHADVRDAWSVAAVLRGVDAVCHQAAMVGLGRDFADAPDYVSCNDLGTAVLLAAMAETGVRRLVLAGSMVVYGEGRYDCLRHGPVRPGARRPEDLAAGLFEPRCPDCGSALTPG
;
A
#
# COMPACT_ATOMS: atom_id res chain seq x y z
N MET A 1 14.82 -13.59 -11.08
CA MET A 1 14.63 -13.58 -9.62
C MET A 1 13.24 -14.08 -9.29
N ARG A 2 13.12 -14.83 -8.22
CA ARG A 2 11.83 -15.19 -7.63
C ARG A 2 11.40 -14.09 -6.65
N VAL A 3 10.27 -13.43 -6.90
CA VAL A 3 9.84 -12.25 -6.16
C VAL A 3 8.49 -12.48 -5.51
N LEU A 4 8.42 -12.43 -4.18
CA LEU A 4 7.16 -12.48 -3.44
C LEU A 4 6.46 -11.11 -3.56
N VAL A 5 5.21 -11.11 -4.02
CA VAL A 5 4.34 -9.93 -4.03
C VAL A 5 3.20 -10.17 -3.04
N THR A 6 3.27 -9.58 -1.86
CA THR A 6 2.14 -9.62 -0.92
C THR A 6 1.08 -8.61 -1.37
N GLY A 7 -0.20 -8.94 -1.22
CA GLY A 7 -1.26 -8.13 -1.80
C GLY A 7 -1.28 -8.15 -3.34
N GLY A 8 -0.71 -9.22 -3.92
CA GLY A 8 -0.53 -9.32 -5.37
C GLY A 8 -1.81 -9.51 -6.16
N ALA A 9 -2.93 -9.86 -5.52
CA ALA A 9 -4.24 -9.91 -6.15
C ALA A 9 -4.97 -8.55 -6.16
N GLY A 10 -4.48 -7.57 -5.40
CA GLY A 10 -5.01 -6.20 -5.39
C GLY A 10 -4.69 -5.42 -6.66
N PHE A 11 -5.25 -4.21 -6.77
CA PHE A 11 -5.09 -3.36 -7.97
C PHE A 11 -3.62 -3.10 -8.31
N ILE A 12 -2.84 -2.52 -7.39
CA ILE A 12 -1.42 -2.23 -7.62
C ILE A 12 -0.61 -3.53 -7.75
N GLY A 13 -0.84 -4.48 -6.85
CA GLY A 13 -0.11 -5.75 -6.82
C GLY A 13 -0.21 -6.54 -8.11
N SER A 14 -1.39 -6.61 -8.74
CA SER A 14 -1.60 -7.31 -10.00
C SER A 14 -0.80 -6.70 -11.18
N HIS A 15 -0.69 -5.38 -11.22
CA HIS A 15 0.16 -4.69 -12.21
C HIS A 15 1.64 -4.95 -11.97
N ILE A 16 2.08 -5.00 -10.70
CA ILE A 16 3.46 -5.37 -10.36
C ILE A 16 3.78 -6.79 -10.78
N VAL A 17 2.87 -7.75 -10.53
CA VAL A 17 3.00 -9.15 -10.97
C VAL A 17 3.17 -9.23 -12.48
N THR A 18 2.36 -8.50 -13.24
CA THR A 18 2.47 -8.44 -14.70
C THR A 18 3.82 -7.89 -15.14
N ALA A 19 4.24 -6.74 -14.61
CA ALA A 19 5.51 -6.12 -14.95
C ALA A 19 6.73 -6.99 -14.60
N LEU A 20 6.70 -7.69 -13.48
CA LEU A 20 7.75 -8.63 -13.09
C LEU A 20 7.89 -9.78 -14.10
N ARG A 21 6.77 -10.33 -14.58
CA ARG A 21 6.78 -11.39 -15.59
C ARG A 21 7.31 -10.90 -16.93
N GLU A 22 6.88 -9.74 -17.37
CA GLU A 22 7.36 -9.11 -18.61
C GLU A 22 8.86 -8.85 -18.55
N ALA A 23 9.39 -8.55 -17.35
CA ALA A 23 10.83 -8.40 -17.10
C ALA A 23 11.59 -9.74 -16.92
N GLY A 24 10.93 -10.89 -17.12
CA GLY A 24 11.55 -12.21 -17.00
C GLY A 24 11.81 -12.66 -15.56
N HIS A 25 11.07 -12.12 -14.59
CA HIS A 25 11.08 -12.57 -13.20
C HIS A 25 9.97 -13.59 -12.93
N GLU A 26 10.08 -14.30 -11.82
CA GLU A 26 9.13 -15.30 -11.34
C GLU A 26 8.37 -14.74 -10.12
N PRO A 27 7.20 -14.11 -10.29
CA PRO A 27 6.43 -13.63 -9.18
C PRO A 27 5.69 -14.76 -8.46
N VAL A 28 5.65 -14.68 -7.14
CA VAL A 28 4.80 -15.46 -6.25
C VAL A 28 3.86 -14.50 -5.55
N VAL A 29 2.58 -14.76 -5.56
CA VAL A 29 1.56 -13.92 -4.93
C VAL A 29 1.15 -14.51 -3.60
N LEU A 30 1.14 -13.68 -2.55
CA LEU A 30 0.48 -13.97 -1.28
C LEU A 30 -0.61 -12.93 -1.06
N ASP A 31 -1.86 -13.39 -0.91
CA ASP A 31 -3.01 -12.50 -0.69
C ASP A 31 -4.07 -13.20 0.15
N ALA A 32 -4.65 -12.47 1.09
CA ALA A 32 -5.73 -12.97 1.95
C ALA A 32 -7.11 -12.86 1.30
N LEU A 33 -7.23 -12.20 0.15
CA LEU A 33 -8.48 -11.93 -0.57
C LEU A 33 -9.56 -11.34 0.35
N LEU A 34 -9.19 -10.38 1.18
CA LEU A 34 -10.13 -9.74 2.11
C LEU A 34 -11.31 -9.13 1.36
N PRO A 35 -12.56 -9.34 1.82
CA PRO A 35 -13.75 -8.82 1.13
C PRO A 35 -13.76 -7.29 0.95
N SER A 36 -13.07 -6.56 1.82
CA SER A 36 -12.91 -5.11 1.70
C SER A 36 -12.11 -4.67 0.48
N ALA A 37 -11.16 -5.51 0.04
CA ALA A 37 -10.34 -5.25 -1.15
C ALA A 37 -10.84 -6.01 -2.39
N HIS A 38 -11.54 -7.12 -2.19
CA HIS A 38 -12.05 -8.02 -3.23
C HIS A 38 -13.57 -8.23 -3.05
N PRO A 39 -14.41 -7.23 -3.36
CA PRO A 39 -15.86 -7.29 -3.14
C PRO A 39 -16.56 -8.35 -3.99
N THR A 40 -15.93 -8.80 -5.06
CA THR A 40 -16.38 -9.93 -5.89
C THR A 40 -15.35 -11.04 -5.83
N ALA A 41 -15.73 -12.20 -5.29
CA ALA A 41 -14.91 -13.39 -5.43
C ALA A 41 -14.60 -13.64 -6.91
N PRO A 42 -13.40 -14.14 -7.28
CA PRO A 42 -13.12 -14.55 -8.63
C PRO A 42 -14.22 -15.50 -9.11
N ALA A 43 -14.76 -15.26 -10.30
CA ALA A 43 -15.79 -16.14 -10.86
C ALA A 43 -15.27 -17.58 -10.91
N PRO A 44 -16.11 -18.60 -10.60
CA PRO A 44 -15.73 -19.97 -10.79
C PRO A 44 -15.27 -20.19 -12.25
N GLY A 45 -14.02 -20.61 -12.45
CA GLY A 45 -13.42 -20.75 -13.77
C GLY A 45 -12.65 -19.52 -14.28
N ALA A 46 -12.48 -18.48 -13.47
CA ALA A 46 -11.49 -17.45 -13.78
C ALA A 46 -10.13 -18.13 -14.00
N ALA A 47 -9.42 -17.70 -15.07
CA ALA A 47 -8.09 -18.23 -15.36
C ALA A 47 -7.22 -18.14 -14.11
N ALA A 48 -6.50 -19.24 -13.82
CA ALA A 48 -5.54 -19.25 -12.70
C ALA A 48 -4.66 -18.01 -12.82
N PRO A 49 -4.35 -17.33 -11.71
CA PRO A 49 -3.47 -16.17 -11.75
C PRO A 49 -2.19 -16.55 -12.49
N PRO A 50 -1.66 -15.65 -13.31
CA PRO A 50 -0.49 -15.92 -14.16
C PRO A 50 0.81 -16.12 -13.36
N ALA A 51 0.74 -16.31 -12.05
CA ALA A 51 1.82 -16.52 -11.11
C ALA A 51 1.42 -17.57 -10.07
N GLU A 52 2.40 -18.15 -9.40
CA GLU A 52 2.14 -18.98 -8.22
C GLU A 52 1.36 -18.17 -7.18
N PHE A 53 0.26 -18.73 -6.69
CA PHE A 53 -0.65 -18.03 -5.77
C PHE A 53 -0.78 -18.79 -4.46
N VAL A 54 -0.53 -18.08 -3.36
CA VAL A 54 -0.70 -18.56 -1.99
C VAL A 54 -1.83 -17.74 -1.33
N HIS A 55 -2.95 -18.40 -1.09
CA HIS A 55 -4.04 -17.78 -0.34
C HIS A 55 -3.72 -17.84 1.15
N ALA A 56 -3.18 -16.75 1.67
CA ALA A 56 -2.81 -16.65 3.08
C ALA A 56 -2.77 -15.18 3.54
N ASP A 57 -2.87 -14.99 4.83
CA ASP A 57 -2.75 -13.68 5.46
C ASP A 57 -1.29 -13.38 5.80
N VAL A 58 -0.83 -12.16 5.56
CA VAL A 58 0.53 -11.72 5.91
C VAL A 58 0.81 -11.78 7.42
N ARG A 59 -0.23 -11.86 8.25
CA ARG A 59 -0.14 -12.05 9.71
C ARG A 59 0.12 -13.49 10.12
N ASP A 60 -0.04 -14.44 9.20
CA ASP A 60 0.28 -15.86 9.47
C ASP A 60 1.77 -16.13 9.25
N ALA A 61 2.52 -16.10 10.33
CA ALA A 61 3.96 -16.30 10.32
C ALA A 61 4.40 -17.60 9.65
N TRP A 62 3.62 -18.69 9.80
CA TRP A 62 3.96 -19.98 9.21
C TRP A 62 3.84 -19.94 7.69
N SER A 63 2.74 -19.43 7.16
CA SER A 63 2.52 -19.28 5.71
C SER A 63 3.52 -18.32 5.09
N VAL A 64 3.82 -17.20 5.77
CA VAL A 64 4.81 -16.23 5.30
C VAL A 64 6.21 -16.85 5.26
N ALA A 65 6.63 -17.55 6.30
CA ALA A 65 7.93 -18.23 6.32
C ALA A 65 8.02 -19.35 5.25
N ALA A 66 6.92 -20.05 5.02
CA ALA A 66 6.87 -21.10 4.00
C ALA A 66 7.04 -20.54 2.59
N VAL A 67 6.32 -19.45 2.24
CA VAL A 67 6.38 -18.86 0.90
C VAL A 67 7.69 -18.15 0.60
N LEU A 68 8.40 -17.68 1.64
CA LEU A 68 9.71 -17.02 1.49
C LEU A 68 10.85 -17.96 1.10
N ARG A 69 10.64 -19.27 1.18
CA ARG A 69 11.70 -20.24 0.80
C ARG A 69 12.02 -20.13 -0.69
N GLY A 70 13.27 -19.83 -0.99
CA GLY A 70 13.74 -19.67 -2.37
C GLY A 70 13.34 -18.34 -3.03
N VAL A 71 12.83 -17.38 -2.26
CA VAL A 71 12.53 -16.02 -2.72
C VAL A 71 13.78 -15.16 -2.64
N ASP A 72 14.04 -14.38 -3.69
CA ASP A 72 15.19 -13.46 -3.79
C ASP A 72 14.87 -12.06 -3.25
N ALA A 73 13.60 -11.65 -3.38
CA ALA A 73 13.15 -10.31 -3.00
C ALA A 73 11.65 -10.31 -2.66
N VAL A 74 11.23 -9.34 -1.86
CA VAL A 74 9.83 -9.10 -1.51
C VAL A 74 9.39 -7.75 -2.02
N CYS A 75 8.19 -7.70 -2.62
CA CYS A 75 7.44 -6.48 -2.91
C CYS A 75 6.19 -6.49 -2.02
N HIS A 76 6.19 -5.69 -0.96
CA HIS A 76 5.14 -5.70 0.05
C HIS A 76 4.08 -4.65 -0.27
N GLN A 77 2.91 -5.12 -0.78
CA GLN A 77 1.76 -4.30 -1.12
C GLN A 77 0.54 -4.62 -0.25
N ALA A 78 0.58 -5.73 0.52
CA ALA A 78 -0.52 -6.10 1.39
C ALA A 78 -0.71 -5.03 2.47
N ALA A 79 -1.88 -4.40 2.44
CA ALA A 79 -2.26 -3.40 3.41
C ALA A 79 -3.80 -3.26 3.45
N MET A 80 -4.32 -2.92 4.60
CA MET A 80 -5.66 -2.39 4.73
C MET A 80 -5.59 -0.88 4.45
N VAL A 81 -6.34 -0.42 3.44
CA VAL A 81 -6.28 0.96 2.95
C VAL A 81 -7.65 1.64 3.06
N GLY A 82 -7.66 2.96 2.99
CA GLY A 82 -8.86 3.78 3.14
C GLY A 82 -8.85 4.58 4.44
N LEU A 83 -9.92 5.32 4.67
CA LEU A 83 -10.02 6.21 5.85
C LEU A 83 -10.68 5.51 7.07
N GLY A 84 -11.20 4.28 6.88
CA GLY A 84 -12.03 3.64 7.88
C GLY A 84 -13.40 4.32 8.02
N ARG A 85 -14.23 3.84 8.95
CA ARG A 85 -15.52 4.44 9.29
C ARG A 85 -15.42 5.24 10.58
N ASP A 86 -14.76 4.67 11.57
CA ASP A 86 -14.51 5.27 12.88
C ASP A 86 -13.34 4.58 13.59
N PHE A 87 -13.08 4.95 14.85
CA PHE A 87 -11.99 4.38 15.65
C PHE A 87 -12.14 2.89 15.96
N ALA A 88 -13.32 2.29 15.77
CA ALA A 88 -13.49 0.85 15.94
C ALA A 88 -12.74 0.04 14.88
N ASP A 89 -12.46 0.63 13.73
CA ASP A 89 -11.68 0.00 12.67
C ASP A 89 -10.16 0.01 12.95
N ALA A 90 -9.67 0.85 13.88
CA ALA A 90 -8.23 1.01 14.15
C ALA A 90 -7.48 -0.29 14.48
N PRO A 91 -8.03 -1.24 15.28
CA PRO A 91 -7.38 -2.53 15.54
C PRO A 91 -7.12 -3.33 14.26
N ASP A 92 -8.02 -3.30 13.29
CA ASP A 92 -7.86 -4.01 12.03
C ASP A 92 -6.76 -3.40 11.18
N TYR A 93 -6.68 -2.05 11.12
CA TYR A 93 -5.58 -1.36 10.44
C TYR A 93 -4.22 -1.68 11.05
N VAL A 94 -4.09 -1.59 12.38
CA VAL A 94 -2.85 -1.93 13.10
C VAL A 94 -2.49 -3.39 12.90
N SER A 95 -3.47 -4.28 13.00
CA SER A 95 -3.25 -5.72 12.80
C SER A 95 -2.77 -6.01 11.38
N CYS A 96 -3.43 -5.50 10.35
CA CYS A 96 -3.06 -5.79 8.97
C CYS A 96 -1.75 -5.10 8.57
N ASN A 97 -1.58 -3.83 8.90
CA ASN A 97 -0.48 -3.03 8.40
C ASN A 97 0.78 -3.16 9.26
N ASP A 98 0.67 -2.92 10.58
CA ASP A 98 1.84 -2.91 11.44
C ASP A 98 2.26 -4.33 11.82
N LEU A 99 1.34 -5.14 12.37
CA LEU A 99 1.64 -6.51 12.73
C LEU A 99 1.99 -7.36 11.50
N GLY A 100 1.23 -7.24 10.40
CA GLY A 100 1.52 -7.96 9.15
C GLY A 100 2.91 -7.65 8.61
N THR A 101 3.31 -6.38 8.59
CA THR A 101 4.66 -5.97 8.19
C THR A 101 5.72 -6.52 9.17
N ALA A 102 5.47 -6.48 10.47
CA ALA A 102 6.40 -7.02 11.47
C ALA A 102 6.60 -8.53 11.32
N VAL A 103 5.53 -9.29 11.08
CA VAL A 103 5.59 -10.74 10.80
C VAL A 103 6.41 -11.01 9.55
N LEU A 104 6.17 -10.27 8.47
CA LEU A 104 6.94 -10.41 7.24
C LEU A 104 8.43 -10.14 7.47
N LEU A 105 8.78 -9.06 8.16
CA LEU A 105 10.19 -8.72 8.45
C LEU A 105 10.88 -9.79 9.30
N ALA A 106 10.20 -10.33 10.30
CA ALA A 106 10.72 -11.42 11.11
C ALA A 106 10.99 -12.67 10.26
N ALA A 107 10.03 -13.08 9.44
CA ALA A 107 10.18 -14.23 8.54
C ALA A 107 11.27 -14.01 7.46
N MET A 108 11.43 -12.79 6.95
CA MET A 108 12.53 -12.44 6.04
C MET A 108 13.89 -12.59 6.74
N ALA A 109 14.01 -12.17 8.00
CA ALA A 109 15.23 -12.32 8.77
C ALA A 109 15.60 -13.80 8.99
N GLU A 110 14.61 -14.63 9.32
CA GLU A 110 14.78 -16.07 9.53
C GLU A 110 15.16 -16.82 8.25
N THR A 111 14.55 -16.46 7.12
CA THR A 111 14.78 -17.11 5.81
C THR A 111 15.98 -16.55 5.06
N GLY A 112 16.58 -15.45 5.54
CA GLY A 112 17.74 -14.79 4.93
C GLY A 112 17.41 -13.92 3.71
N VAL A 113 16.14 -13.64 3.42
CA VAL A 113 15.72 -12.72 2.37
C VAL A 113 16.00 -11.28 2.82
N ARG A 114 16.80 -10.52 2.04
CA ARG A 114 17.29 -9.20 2.44
C ARG A 114 16.81 -8.05 1.58
N ARG A 115 16.09 -8.33 0.50
CA ARG A 115 15.62 -7.30 -0.43
C ARG A 115 14.13 -7.09 -0.23
N LEU A 116 13.77 -5.86 0.14
CA LEU A 116 12.39 -5.46 0.36
C LEU A 116 12.11 -4.15 -0.38
N VAL A 117 11.04 -4.15 -1.17
CA VAL A 117 10.35 -2.95 -1.65
C VAL A 117 9.06 -2.84 -0.87
N LEU A 118 8.93 -1.82 -0.05
CA LEU A 118 7.77 -1.57 0.79
C LEU A 118 6.95 -0.41 0.21
N ALA A 119 5.67 -0.62 -0.01
CA ALA A 119 4.77 0.45 -0.38
C ALA A 119 4.62 1.42 0.81
N GLY A 120 4.90 2.70 0.56
CA GLY A 120 4.63 3.77 1.52
C GLY A 120 3.29 4.44 1.26
N SER A 121 3.09 5.60 1.84
CA SER A 121 1.88 6.39 1.63
C SER A 121 2.22 7.78 1.13
N MET A 122 1.42 8.28 0.18
CA MET A 122 1.52 9.66 -0.28
C MET A 122 1.25 10.69 0.82
N VAL A 123 0.51 10.31 1.87
CA VAL A 123 0.21 11.23 2.99
C VAL A 123 1.43 11.65 3.78
N VAL A 124 2.58 10.98 3.65
CA VAL A 124 3.84 11.40 4.27
C VAL A 124 4.35 12.74 3.73
N TYR A 125 3.88 13.15 2.55
CA TYR A 125 4.20 14.45 1.96
C TYR A 125 3.34 15.60 2.49
N GLY A 126 2.30 15.30 3.30
CA GLY A 126 1.31 16.27 3.75
C GLY A 126 0.50 16.83 2.59
N GLU A 127 0.20 18.13 2.61
CA GLU A 127 -0.51 18.80 1.50
C GLU A 127 0.34 18.94 0.23
N GLY A 128 1.63 18.65 0.30
CA GLY A 128 2.54 18.77 -0.84
C GLY A 128 3.08 20.17 -1.05
N ARG A 129 3.62 20.38 -2.26
CA ARG A 129 4.17 21.68 -2.69
C ARG A 129 3.11 22.45 -3.46
N TYR A 130 3.03 23.74 -3.15
CA TYR A 130 2.20 24.69 -3.87
C TYR A 130 3.02 25.94 -4.22
N ASP A 131 2.56 26.72 -5.20
CA ASP A 131 3.16 27.98 -5.57
C ASP A 131 2.21 29.15 -5.24
N CYS A 132 2.74 30.14 -4.54
CA CYS A 132 2.08 31.39 -4.25
C CYS A 132 2.62 32.47 -5.20
N LEU A 133 1.74 33.25 -5.82
CA LEU A 133 2.14 34.32 -6.73
C LEU A 133 3.06 35.38 -6.08
N ARG A 134 2.96 35.55 -4.75
CA ARG A 134 3.78 36.55 -3.99
C ARG A 134 5.01 35.96 -3.34
N HIS A 135 4.94 34.70 -2.89
CA HIS A 135 6.00 34.09 -2.06
C HIS A 135 6.73 32.95 -2.77
N GLY A 136 6.31 32.60 -4.00
CA GLY A 136 6.89 31.45 -4.71
C GLY A 136 6.48 30.13 -4.07
N PRO A 137 7.36 29.11 -4.09
CA PRO A 137 7.08 27.79 -3.55
C PRO A 137 6.80 27.85 -2.03
N VAL A 138 5.67 27.28 -1.63
CA VAL A 138 5.24 27.18 -0.22
C VAL A 138 4.75 25.76 0.08
N ARG A 139 4.78 25.40 1.35
CA ARG A 139 4.15 24.19 1.86
C ARG A 139 3.05 24.59 2.83
N PRO A 140 1.78 24.54 2.41
CA PRO A 140 0.68 24.87 3.30
C PRO A 140 0.57 23.86 4.45
N GLY A 141 0.04 24.32 5.58
CA GLY A 141 -0.34 23.44 6.68
C GLY A 141 -1.60 22.63 6.39
N ALA A 142 -2.03 21.84 7.37
CA ALA A 142 -3.26 21.07 7.28
C ALA A 142 -4.47 21.96 6.97
N ARG A 143 -5.39 21.47 6.16
CA ARG A 143 -6.65 22.15 5.84
C ARG A 143 -7.50 22.27 7.08
N ARG A 144 -8.08 23.43 7.28
CA ARG A 144 -8.90 23.71 8.47
C ARG A 144 -10.29 23.08 8.29
N PRO A 145 -10.83 22.42 9.33
CA PRO A 145 -12.16 21.81 9.26
C PRO A 145 -13.27 22.78 8.84
N GLU A 146 -13.19 24.04 9.32
CA GLU A 146 -14.15 25.08 8.96
C GLU A 146 -14.12 25.47 7.48
N ASP A 147 -12.94 25.46 6.85
CA ASP A 147 -12.80 25.72 5.41
C ASP A 147 -13.39 24.56 4.59
N LEU A 148 -13.09 23.33 5.00
CA LEU A 148 -13.66 22.14 4.37
C LEU A 148 -15.19 22.10 4.48
N ALA A 149 -15.75 22.45 5.64
CA ALA A 149 -17.20 22.53 5.85
C ALA A 149 -17.85 23.63 4.99
N ALA A 150 -17.10 24.69 4.68
CA ALA A 150 -17.54 25.77 3.79
C ALA A 150 -17.33 25.46 2.30
N GLY A 151 -16.83 24.25 1.94
CA GLY A 151 -16.53 23.86 0.57
C GLY A 151 -15.23 24.47 0.00
N LEU A 152 -14.37 25.03 0.86
CA LEU A 152 -13.09 25.61 0.48
C LEU A 152 -12.00 24.51 0.59
N PHE A 153 -11.86 23.71 -0.46
CA PHE A 153 -10.99 22.55 -0.45
C PHE A 153 -9.52 22.87 -0.74
N GLU A 154 -9.24 23.98 -1.40
CA GLU A 154 -7.86 24.34 -1.75
C GLU A 154 -7.15 25.04 -0.60
N PRO A 155 -5.87 24.68 -0.32
CA PRO A 155 -5.12 25.33 0.74
C PRO A 155 -4.79 26.78 0.39
N ARG A 156 -4.59 27.57 1.42
CA ARG A 156 -4.20 28.97 1.28
C ARG A 156 -2.73 29.19 1.66
N CYS A 157 -2.13 30.21 1.09
CA CYS A 157 -0.77 30.60 1.44
C CYS A 157 -0.67 30.89 2.93
N PRO A 158 0.28 30.27 3.67
CA PRO A 158 0.43 30.48 5.10
C PRO A 158 0.84 31.92 5.45
N ASP A 159 1.51 32.63 4.51
CA ASP A 159 2.05 33.97 4.74
C ASP A 159 1.07 35.07 4.39
N CYS A 160 0.24 34.92 3.36
CA CYS A 160 -0.65 35.99 2.89
C CYS A 160 -2.11 35.59 2.70
N GLY A 161 -2.48 34.32 2.93
CA GLY A 161 -3.84 33.83 2.78
C GLY A 161 -4.37 33.75 1.33
N SER A 162 -3.55 34.06 0.33
CA SER A 162 -3.95 34.00 -1.08
C SER A 162 -4.17 32.55 -1.54
N ALA A 163 -4.97 32.38 -2.57
CA ALA A 163 -5.10 31.09 -3.25
C ALA A 163 -3.74 30.60 -3.77
N LEU A 164 -3.55 29.29 -3.74
CA LEU A 164 -2.35 28.61 -4.18
C LEU A 164 -2.64 27.80 -5.44
N THR A 165 -1.59 27.55 -6.22
CA THR A 165 -1.62 26.60 -7.33
C THR A 165 -0.75 25.39 -7.01
N PRO A 166 -1.15 24.16 -7.33
CA PRO A 166 -0.29 23.00 -7.18
C PRO A 166 1.02 23.18 -7.94
N GLY A 167 2.18 22.86 -7.28
CA GLY A 167 3.52 23.02 -7.83
C GLY A 167 4.13 21.74 -8.40
#